data_8d4667b8b84d3eb4b782a85744f9071d
#
_entry.id   8d4667b8b84d3eb4b782a85744f9071d
#
_cell.length_a   1.000
_cell.length_b   1.000
_cell.length_c   1.000
_cell.angle_alpha   90.00
_cell.angle_beta   90.00
_cell.angle_gamma   90.00
#
_symmetry.space_group_name_H-M   'P 1'
#
loop_
_entity.id
_entity.type
_entity.pdbx_description
1 polymer ?
#
loop_
_entity_poly.entity_id
_entity_poly.type
_entity_poly.pdbx_seq_one_letter_code
_entity_poly.pdbx_strand_id
1 'polypeptide(L)' 'MTIVYRDEIGVVCREIEDDNDGSVSFLDGKAYFTSNGIDFRIELSSIIKITSGTSSPT' A
#
# COMPACT_ATOMS: atom_id res chain seq x y z
N MET A 1 -5.38 -1.51 -5.79
CA MET A 1 -4.27 -2.15 -5.09
C MET A 1 -4.47 -2.05 -3.60
N THR A 2 -4.23 -3.11 -2.91
CA THR A 2 -4.42 -3.12 -1.48
C THR A 2 -3.11 -3.40 -0.80
N ILE A 3 -2.77 -2.65 0.21
CA ILE A 3 -1.56 -2.84 0.94
C ILE A 3 -1.92 -3.21 2.36
N VAL A 4 -1.35 -4.30 2.87
CA VAL A 4 -1.60 -4.75 4.21
C VAL A 4 -0.32 -4.60 5.00
N TYR A 5 -0.37 -3.90 6.11
CA TYR A 5 0.83 -3.66 6.88
C TYR A 5 0.51 -3.64 8.37
N ARG A 6 1.53 -3.65 9.21
CA ARG A 6 1.35 -3.64 10.63
C ARG A 6 1.58 -2.27 11.18
N ASP A 7 0.74 -1.81 12.02
CA ASP A 7 0.87 -0.51 12.62
C ASP A 7 0.86 -0.68 14.10
N GLU A 8 0.94 0.36 14.85
CA GLU A 8 0.94 0.29 16.27
C GLU A 8 -0.31 -0.36 16.77
N ILE A 9 -1.39 -0.17 16.11
CA ILE A 9 -2.61 -0.71 16.58
C ILE A 9 -2.81 -2.12 16.06
N GLY A 10 -2.04 -2.61 15.13
CA GLY A 10 -2.21 -3.95 14.62
C GLY A 10 -2.14 -3.99 13.12
N VAL A 11 -2.81 -4.94 12.51
CA VAL A 11 -2.76 -5.10 11.07
C VAL A 11 -3.77 -4.18 10.42
N VAL A 12 -3.32 -3.45 9.41
CA VAL A 12 -4.18 -2.50 8.74
C VAL A 12 -4.19 -2.80 7.25
N CYS A 13 -5.35 -2.70 6.64
CA CYS A 13 -5.49 -2.87 5.22
C CYS A 13 -5.89 -1.55 4.60
N ARG A 14 -5.19 -1.09 3.58
CA ARG A 14 -5.57 0.16 2.94
C ARG A 14 -5.66 -0.05 1.44
N GLU A 15 -6.65 0.62 0.85
CA GLU A 15 -6.78 0.53 -0.54
C GLU A 15 -6.17 1.69 -1.20
N ILE A 16 -5.31 1.52 -2.16
CA ILE A 16 -4.66 2.59 -2.84
C ILE A 16 -5.40 2.89 -4.09
N GLU A 17 -5.90 4.10 -4.22
CA GLU A 17 -6.62 4.44 -5.30
C GLU A 17 -5.78 4.81 -6.35
N ASP A 18 -5.58 4.23 -7.40
CA ASP A 18 -4.79 4.61 -8.30
C ASP A 18 -4.94 3.88 -9.49
N ASP A 19 -5.05 4.44 -10.46
CA ASP A 19 -5.15 3.85 -11.58
C ASP A 19 -3.95 3.85 -12.32
N ASN A 20 -2.89 4.40 -11.88
CA ASN A 20 -1.72 4.47 -12.62
C ASN A 20 -0.66 3.72 -12.06
N ASP A 21 0.37 3.45 -12.78
CA ASP A 21 1.45 2.82 -12.21
C ASP A 21 2.12 3.67 -11.32
N GLY A 22 2.90 3.36 -10.50
CA GLY A 22 3.64 4.19 -9.62
C GLY A 22 2.89 4.68 -8.50
N SER A 23 1.77 4.14 -8.22
CA SER A 23 1.05 4.58 -7.09
C SER A 23 1.78 4.24 -5.86
N VAL A 24 2.67 3.29 -5.84
CA VAL A 24 3.45 2.99 -4.67
C VAL A 24 4.91 3.12 -5.04
N SER A 25 5.65 3.90 -4.31
CA SER A 25 7.05 4.10 -4.58
C SER A 25 7.85 3.50 -3.46
N PHE A 26 8.96 2.87 -3.76
CA PHE A 26 9.79 2.29 -2.74
C PHE A 26 11.11 3.04 -2.71
N LEU A 27 11.45 3.58 -1.56
CA LEU A 27 12.64 4.36 -1.46
C LEU A 27 13.21 4.27 -0.08
N ASP A 28 14.47 3.94 0.04
CA ASP A 28 15.12 3.94 1.34
C ASP A 28 14.47 2.98 2.27
N GLY A 29 14.02 1.85 1.84
CA GLY A 29 13.41 0.88 2.73
C GLY A 29 12.03 1.26 3.17
N LYS A 30 11.39 2.19 2.50
CA LYS A 30 10.06 2.57 2.85
C LYS A 30 9.18 2.61 1.63
N ALA A 31 7.91 2.43 1.82
CA ALA A 31 6.95 2.49 0.75
C ALA A 31 6.14 3.75 0.91
N TYR A 32 5.96 4.49 -0.16
CA TYR A 32 5.21 5.72 -0.13
C TYR A 32 4.02 5.57 -1.04
N PHE A 33 2.85 5.89 -0.56
CA PHE A 33 1.65 5.79 -1.39
C PHE A 33 0.60 6.77 -0.91
N THR A 34 -0.41 6.99 -1.71
CA THR A 34 -1.48 7.91 -1.36
C THR A 34 -2.76 7.11 -1.29
N SER A 35 -3.51 7.25 -0.24
CA SER A 35 -4.75 6.59 -0.09
C SER A 35 -5.77 7.59 0.38
N ASN A 36 -6.87 7.69 -0.33
CA ASN A 36 -7.92 8.61 0.07
C ASN A 36 -7.42 10.02 0.15
N GLY A 37 -6.51 10.41 -0.69
CA GLY A 37 -5.99 11.77 -0.67
C GLY A 37 -4.95 12.02 0.36
N ILE A 38 -4.54 11.04 1.12
CA ILE A 38 -3.56 11.23 2.16
C ILE A 38 -2.32 10.43 1.84
N ASP A 39 -1.16 11.03 2.02
CA ASP A 39 0.09 10.38 1.74
C ASP A 39 0.52 9.55 2.91
N PHE A 40 0.93 8.33 2.66
CA PHE A 40 1.38 7.45 3.69
C PHE A 40 2.82 7.02 3.44
N ARG A 41 3.54 6.73 4.51
CA ARG A 41 4.90 6.27 4.40
C ARG A 41 5.05 5.11 5.37
N ILE A 42 5.28 3.91 4.87
CA ILE A 42 5.31 2.72 5.69
C ILE A 42 6.63 2.01 5.49
N GLU A 43 7.24 1.54 6.55
CA GLU A 43 8.47 0.85 6.41
C GLU A 43 8.27 -0.48 5.75
N LEU A 44 9.15 -0.89 4.89
CA LEU A 44 8.99 -2.13 4.19
C LEU A 44 8.91 -3.31 5.13
N SER A 45 9.60 -3.23 6.24
CA SER A 45 9.58 -4.32 7.18
C SER A 45 8.20 -4.45 7.85
N SER A 46 7.38 -3.45 7.77
CA SER A 46 6.07 -3.53 8.34
C SER A 46 5.04 -4.02 7.36
N ILE A 47 5.37 -4.08 6.11
CA ILE A 47 4.40 -4.46 5.11
C ILE A 47 4.27 -5.97 5.09
N ILE A 48 3.05 -6.47 5.18
CA ILE A 48 2.80 -7.87 5.18
C ILE A 48 2.58 -8.36 3.77
N LYS A 49 1.80 -7.65 2.99
CA LYS A 49 1.61 -8.05 1.65
C LYS A 49 0.99 -6.95 0.83
N ILE A 50 1.20 -6.94 -0.45
CA ILE A 50 0.59 -5.97 -1.35
C ILE A 50 -0.10 -6.76 -2.43
N THR A 51 -1.38 -6.48 -2.66
CA THR A 51 -2.15 -7.20 -3.63
C THR A 51 -2.61 -6.27 -4.70
N SER A 52 -2.47 -6.66 -5.94
CA SER A 52 -2.88 -5.82 -6.99
C SER A 52 -4.31 -5.91 -7.12
N GLY A 53 -5.04 -5.11 -7.00
CA GLY A 53 -6.36 -5.21 -6.94
C GLY A 53 -7.14 -5.63 -8.07
N THR A 54 -6.74 -5.76 -9.08
CA THR A 54 -7.43 -6.06 -10.10
C THR A 54 -7.99 -7.24 -10.22
N SER A 55 -8.84 -7.45 -10.32
CA SER A 55 -9.35 -8.58 -10.29
C SER A 55 -9.54 -9.17 -11.36
N SER A 56 -9.62 -9.68 -11.86
CA SER A 56 -9.79 -10.25 -12.82
C SER A 56 -10.47 -11.05 -13.01
N PRO A 57 -10.96 -11.43 -13.26
CA PRO A 57 -11.62 -12.16 -13.41
C PRO A 57 -11.72 -12.97 -14.05
N THR A 58 -11.79 -13.31 -14.26
CA THR A 58 -11.99 -14.04 -14.90
C THR A 58 -12.11 -14.42 -14.97
#